data_b0b6b14591bb382952848297322fbfc9
#
_entry.id   b0b6b14591bb382952848297322fbfc9
#
_cell.length_a   1.000
_cell.length_b   1.000
_cell.length_c   1.000
_cell.angle_alpha   90.00
_cell.angle_beta   90.00
_cell.angle_gamma   90.00
#
_symmetry.space_group_name_H-M   'P 1'
#
loop_
_entity.id
_entity.type
_entity.pdbx_description
1 polymer ?
#
loop_
_entity_poly.entity_id
_entity_poly.type
_entity_poly.pdbx_seq_one_letter_code
_entity_poly.pdbx_strand_id
1 'polypeptide(L)'
;MIDWSKILTPDTFHKDPVPHFRINDVLPGDIHDRFYNSYMNIVQQNILREDHTHGHPPGSILHIWTPDKPQPLTSEWLVLLNTLSMAGPEVSEIWNSFSPDNIVCTKPSGQVRFNHWTKEGFVPGEYVQTWHRDGEHDKLVAIYYLGTGKEEQGNFELINENTSETADYEFKANSMIIFLNRPPQKHRFKHTSYGYDRRTLYTAWTHEGT
;
A
#
# COMPACT_ATOMS: atom_id res chain seq x y z
N MET A 1 -5.57 13.81 9.14
CA MET A 1 -6.16 13.37 7.84
C MET A 1 -5.10 13.57 6.78
N ILE A 2 -4.98 12.69 5.81
CA ILE A 2 -4.03 12.84 4.70
C ILE A 2 -4.51 13.99 3.82
N ASP A 3 -3.63 14.92 3.54
CA ASP A 3 -3.84 16.00 2.56
C ASP A 3 -3.02 15.63 1.31
N TRP A 4 -3.69 15.05 0.34
CA TRP A 4 -3.04 14.48 -0.84
C TRP A 4 -2.28 15.53 -1.65
N SER A 5 -2.80 16.75 -1.74
CA SER A 5 -2.16 17.84 -2.47
C SER A 5 -0.83 18.29 -1.87
N LYS A 6 -0.64 18.05 -0.56
CA LYS A 6 0.61 18.38 0.13
C LYS A 6 1.67 17.29 0.05
N ILE A 7 1.24 16.02 -0.09
CA ILE A 7 2.18 14.90 -0.08
C ILE A 7 2.50 14.37 -1.49
N LEU A 8 1.62 14.59 -2.47
CA LEU A 8 1.84 14.23 -3.87
C LEU A 8 2.38 15.46 -4.61
N THR A 9 3.69 15.60 -4.60
CA THR A 9 4.41 16.77 -5.11
C THR A 9 5.45 16.35 -6.16
N PRO A 10 6.06 17.29 -6.90
CA PRO A 10 7.16 16.97 -7.81
C PRO A 10 8.32 16.23 -7.14
N ASP A 11 8.59 16.51 -5.85
CA ASP A 11 9.70 15.89 -5.11
C ASP A 11 9.41 14.45 -4.71
N THR A 12 8.14 14.07 -4.65
CA THR A 12 7.71 12.69 -4.32
C THR A 12 7.37 11.86 -5.56
N PHE A 13 7.32 12.49 -6.74
CA PHE A 13 7.04 11.82 -8.01
C PHE A 13 8.32 11.36 -8.69
N HIS A 14 8.37 10.09 -9.09
CA HIS A 14 9.47 9.47 -9.81
C HIS A 14 8.97 8.92 -11.15
N LYS A 15 9.75 9.13 -12.22
CA LYS A 15 9.42 8.64 -13.57
C LYS A 15 9.97 7.26 -13.85
N ASP A 16 11.12 6.96 -13.26
CA ASP A 16 11.88 5.73 -13.53
C ASP A 16 11.78 4.75 -12.34
N PRO A 17 11.74 3.44 -12.61
CA PRO A 17 11.68 2.76 -13.92
C PRO A 17 10.30 2.86 -14.58
N VAL A 18 9.29 3.25 -13.82
CA VAL A 18 7.89 3.52 -14.19
C VAL A 18 7.34 4.64 -13.33
N PRO A 19 6.33 5.40 -13.78
CA PRO A 19 5.74 6.46 -12.96
C PRO A 19 5.22 5.95 -11.61
N HIS A 20 5.61 6.61 -10.53
CA HIS A 20 5.14 6.32 -9.17
C HIS A 20 5.39 7.48 -8.22
N PHE A 21 4.66 7.52 -7.10
CA PHE A 21 4.96 8.39 -5.96
C PHE A 21 5.63 7.57 -4.85
N ARG A 22 6.65 8.15 -4.22
CA ARG A 22 7.26 7.67 -2.99
C ARG A 22 7.19 8.76 -1.94
N ILE A 23 6.44 8.51 -0.88
CA ILE A 23 6.12 9.49 0.14
C ILE A 23 6.67 9.00 1.48
N ASN A 24 7.40 9.85 2.19
CA ASN A 24 7.76 9.64 3.59
C ASN A 24 6.88 10.56 4.45
N ASP A 25 6.75 10.22 5.73
CA ASP A 25 6.02 11.04 6.71
C ASP A 25 4.59 11.38 6.29
N VAL A 26 3.86 10.35 5.84
CA VAL A 26 2.48 10.45 5.32
C VAL A 26 1.52 11.07 6.35
N LEU A 27 1.71 10.73 7.62
CA LEU A 27 0.96 11.27 8.76
C LEU A 27 1.89 12.01 9.72
N PRO A 28 1.39 12.98 10.48
CA PRO A 28 2.12 13.49 11.64
C PRO A 28 2.55 12.35 12.57
N GLY A 29 3.76 12.42 13.11
CA GLY A 29 4.37 11.31 13.83
C GLY A 29 3.53 10.80 15.01
N ASP A 30 2.95 11.69 15.81
CA ASP A 30 2.07 11.33 16.92
C ASP A 30 0.78 10.62 16.49
N ILE A 31 0.27 10.96 15.30
CA ILE A 31 -0.89 10.30 14.70
C ILE A 31 -0.48 8.92 14.18
N HIS A 32 0.64 8.83 13.46
CA HIS A 32 1.17 7.57 12.99
C HIS A 32 1.39 6.59 14.15
N ASP A 33 2.02 7.03 15.24
CA ASP A 33 2.31 6.19 16.40
C ASP A 33 1.04 5.63 17.06
N ARG A 34 -0.04 6.41 17.09
CA ARG A 34 -1.34 5.93 17.58
C ARG A 34 -1.91 4.83 16.69
N PHE A 35 -1.84 4.97 15.36
CA PHE A 35 -2.27 3.92 14.45
C PHE A 35 -1.37 2.69 14.55
N TYR A 36 -0.07 2.89 14.61
CA TYR A 36 0.88 1.79 14.77
C TYR A 36 0.59 0.98 16.04
N ASN A 37 0.43 1.64 17.19
CA ASN A 37 0.21 0.98 18.47
C ASN A 37 -1.18 0.31 18.56
N SER A 38 -2.20 0.86 17.92
CA SER A 38 -3.56 0.29 17.92
C SER A 38 -3.77 -0.79 16.86
N TYR A 39 -2.89 -0.91 15.85
CA TYR A 39 -3.02 -1.86 14.75
C TYR A 39 -3.16 -3.32 15.24
N MET A 40 -2.33 -3.74 16.17
CA MET A 40 -2.37 -5.11 16.69
C MET A 40 -3.65 -5.42 17.45
N ASN A 41 -4.23 -4.44 18.12
CA ASN A 41 -5.52 -4.62 18.80
C ASN A 41 -6.64 -4.91 17.79
N ILE A 42 -6.61 -4.25 16.63
CA ILE A 42 -7.59 -4.49 15.55
C ILE A 42 -7.42 -5.88 14.97
N VAL A 43 -6.19 -6.26 14.65
CA VAL A 43 -5.89 -7.58 14.07
C VAL A 43 -6.20 -8.72 15.04
N GLN A 44 -5.85 -8.57 16.32
CA GLN A 44 -6.08 -9.60 17.33
C GLN A 44 -7.55 -9.80 17.74
N GLN A 45 -8.36 -8.75 17.64
CA GLN A 45 -9.77 -8.83 17.98
C GLN A 45 -10.64 -9.49 16.91
N ASN A 46 -10.08 -9.95 15.80
CA ASN A 46 -10.81 -10.52 14.66
C ASN A 46 -11.99 -9.63 14.20
N ILE A 47 -11.81 -8.32 14.33
CA ILE A 47 -12.83 -7.31 14.02
C ILE A 47 -13.07 -7.26 12.51
N LEU A 48 -12.03 -7.58 11.74
CA LEU A 48 -12.03 -7.57 10.29
C LEU A 48 -12.13 -9.00 9.76
N ARG A 49 -12.79 -9.17 8.63
CA ARG A 49 -12.87 -10.47 7.98
C ARG A 49 -11.48 -10.94 7.57
N GLU A 50 -11.08 -12.12 8.00
CA GLU A 50 -9.93 -12.82 7.44
C GLU A 50 -10.25 -13.29 6.02
N ASP A 51 -9.33 -13.03 5.10
CA ASP A 51 -9.38 -13.59 3.76
C ASP A 51 -8.06 -14.32 3.51
N HIS A 52 -8.14 -15.64 3.36
CA HIS A 52 -7.00 -16.49 3.02
C HIS A 52 -6.80 -16.46 1.51
N THR A 53 -6.22 -15.40 1.00
CA THR A 53 -5.96 -15.30 -0.44
C THR A 53 -4.78 -16.17 -0.84
N HIS A 54 -4.94 -16.90 -1.93
CA HIS A 54 -3.87 -17.66 -2.56
C HIS A 54 -2.70 -16.73 -2.95
N GLY A 55 -1.48 -17.11 -2.62
CA GLY A 55 -0.26 -16.39 -3.00
C GLY A 55 0.36 -15.53 -1.90
N HIS A 56 -0.22 -15.47 -0.70
CA HIS A 56 0.44 -14.86 0.45
C HIS A 56 1.36 -15.85 1.17
N PRO A 57 2.46 -15.37 1.76
CA PRO A 57 3.37 -16.23 2.51
C PRO A 57 2.67 -16.94 3.68
N PRO A 58 3.15 -18.11 4.08
CA PRO A 58 2.65 -18.79 5.27
C PRO A 58 2.69 -17.88 6.50
N GLY A 59 1.62 -17.85 7.30
CA GLY A 59 1.51 -17.00 8.47
C GLY A 59 1.08 -15.56 8.18
N SER A 60 0.79 -15.22 6.92
CA SER A 60 0.22 -13.91 6.58
C SER A 60 -1.23 -13.84 7.01
N ILE A 61 -1.61 -12.71 7.63
CA ILE A 61 -2.98 -12.39 7.98
C ILE A 61 -3.42 -11.23 7.10
N LEU A 62 -4.52 -11.42 6.39
CA LEU A 62 -5.16 -10.40 5.60
C LEU A 62 -6.52 -10.07 6.20
N HIS A 63 -6.71 -8.84 6.60
CA HIS A 63 -8.00 -8.32 7.05
C HIS A 63 -8.53 -7.32 6.04
N ILE A 64 -9.83 -7.39 5.75
CA ILE A 64 -10.48 -6.50 4.78
C ILE A 64 -11.49 -5.62 5.51
N TRP A 65 -11.29 -4.31 5.40
CA TRP A 65 -12.30 -3.32 5.74
C TRP A 65 -13.05 -2.90 4.47
N THR A 66 -14.37 -2.78 4.60
CA THR A 66 -15.25 -2.26 3.55
C THR A 66 -16.16 -1.17 4.11
N PRO A 67 -16.43 -0.09 3.36
CA PRO A 67 -17.19 1.04 3.88
C PRO A 67 -18.66 0.73 4.15
N ASP A 68 -19.20 -0.31 3.55
CA ASP A 68 -20.59 -0.74 3.65
C ASP A 68 -20.87 -1.65 4.88
N LYS A 69 -19.83 -2.09 5.58
CA LYS A 69 -19.97 -2.98 6.73
C LYS A 69 -19.58 -2.28 8.02
N PRO A 70 -20.53 -2.13 8.96
CA PRO A 70 -20.22 -1.62 10.29
C PRO A 70 -19.16 -2.49 10.96
N GLN A 71 -18.10 -1.86 11.46
CA GLN A 71 -17.04 -2.54 12.17
C GLN A 71 -16.72 -1.77 13.44
N PRO A 72 -16.43 -2.43 14.56
CA PRO A 72 -16.15 -1.78 15.84
C PRO A 72 -14.75 -1.17 15.88
N LEU A 73 -14.46 -0.31 14.90
CA LEU A 73 -13.23 0.46 14.84
C LEU A 73 -13.39 1.80 15.55
N THR A 74 -12.28 2.35 16.03
CA THR A 74 -12.30 3.71 16.58
C THR A 74 -12.60 4.73 15.46
N SER A 75 -13.12 5.89 15.83
CA SER A 75 -13.42 6.96 14.88
C SER A 75 -12.18 7.40 14.09
N GLU A 76 -11.00 7.38 14.70
CA GLU A 76 -9.74 7.71 14.04
C GLU A 76 -9.41 6.73 12.90
N TRP A 77 -9.57 5.41 13.17
CA TRP A 77 -9.39 4.38 12.15
C TRP A 77 -10.41 4.53 11.01
N LEU A 78 -11.69 4.76 11.34
CA LEU A 78 -12.72 4.97 10.32
C LEU A 78 -12.39 6.18 9.43
N VAL A 79 -11.90 7.27 10.01
CA VAL A 79 -11.46 8.44 9.24
C VAL A 79 -10.30 8.11 8.33
N LEU A 80 -9.27 7.39 8.79
CA LEU A 80 -8.13 7.01 7.93
C LEU A 80 -8.57 6.09 6.79
N LEU A 81 -9.34 5.06 7.08
CA LEU A 81 -9.79 4.08 6.08
C LEU A 81 -10.71 4.71 5.03
N ASN A 82 -11.64 5.58 5.47
CA ASN A 82 -12.47 6.35 4.54
C ASN A 82 -11.61 7.30 3.69
N THR A 83 -10.62 7.98 4.28
CA THR A 83 -9.72 8.86 3.52
C THR A 83 -8.99 8.07 2.44
N LEU A 84 -8.45 6.89 2.76
CA LEU A 84 -7.78 6.03 1.78
C LEU A 84 -8.75 5.51 0.72
N SER A 85 -9.94 5.05 1.12
CA SER A 85 -10.95 4.53 0.19
C SER A 85 -11.43 5.58 -0.79
N MET A 86 -11.70 6.80 -0.34
CA MET A 86 -12.30 7.88 -1.14
C MET A 86 -11.31 8.66 -1.99
N ALA A 87 -10.01 8.45 -1.85
CA ALA A 87 -8.99 9.29 -2.46
C ALA A 87 -8.85 9.13 -3.99
N GLY A 88 -9.45 8.12 -4.59
CA GLY A 88 -9.28 7.81 -6.01
C GLY A 88 -9.39 9.00 -6.96
N PRO A 89 -10.48 9.80 -6.91
CA PRO A 89 -10.63 10.98 -7.78
C PRO A 89 -9.51 12.00 -7.61
N GLU A 90 -9.22 12.41 -6.39
CA GLU A 90 -8.18 13.42 -6.09
C GLU A 90 -6.78 12.89 -6.46
N VAL A 91 -6.45 11.67 -6.11
CA VAL A 91 -5.15 11.06 -6.42
C VAL A 91 -4.96 10.91 -7.93
N SER A 92 -6.01 10.50 -8.68
CA SER A 92 -5.92 10.38 -10.13
C SER A 92 -5.79 11.73 -10.84
N GLU A 93 -6.43 12.77 -10.35
CA GLU A 93 -6.27 14.13 -10.87
C GLU A 93 -4.84 14.64 -10.67
N ILE A 94 -4.30 14.47 -9.44
CA ILE A 94 -2.91 14.82 -9.15
C ILE A 94 -1.94 13.99 -9.98
N TRP A 95 -2.16 12.67 -10.11
CA TRP A 95 -1.35 11.78 -10.95
C TRP A 95 -1.24 12.30 -12.38
N ASN A 96 -2.36 12.69 -12.98
CA ASN A 96 -2.40 13.17 -14.35
C ASN A 96 -1.66 14.50 -14.57
N SER A 97 -1.41 15.26 -13.50
CA SER A 97 -0.56 16.47 -13.60
C SER A 97 0.93 16.15 -13.75
N PHE A 98 1.35 14.92 -13.42
CA PHE A 98 2.75 14.47 -13.48
C PHE A 98 3.00 13.41 -14.57
N SER A 99 1.99 12.64 -14.93
CA SER A 99 2.07 11.54 -15.89
C SER A 99 1.04 11.71 -17.00
N PRO A 100 1.37 11.38 -18.26
CA PRO A 100 0.45 11.45 -19.39
C PRO A 100 -0.58 10.31 -19.43
N ASP A 101 -0.68 9.49 -18.40
CA ASP A 101 -1.46 8.25 -18.39
C ASP A 101 -2.98 8.46 -18.49
N ASN A 102 -3.49 9.66 -18.23
CA ASN A 102 -4.92 10.00 -18.25
C ASN A 102 -5.78 9.05 -17.40
N ILE A 103 -5.33 8.79 -16.18
CA ILE A 103 -6.04 7.91 -15.24
C ILE A 103 -7.30 8.62 -14.72
N VAL A 104 -8.41 7.91 -14.72
CA VAL A 104 -9.68 8.39 -14.17
C VAL A 104 -10.20 7.37 -13.16
N CYS A 105 -10.18 7.74 -11.89
CA CYS A 105 -10.73 6.94 -10.80
C CYS A 105 -11.90 7.70 -10.17
N THR A 106 -13.12 7.42 -10.59
CA THR A 106 -14.32 8.16 -10.11
C THR A 106 -14.96 7.52 -8.89
N LYS A 107 -14.66 6.24 -8.63
CA LYS A 107 -15.26 5.47 -7.55
C LYS A 107 -14.31 5.31 -6.38
N PRO A 108 -14.85 5.23 -5.15
CA PRO A 108 -14.08 4.79 -3.99
C PRO A 108 -13.47 3.41 -4.21
N SER A 109 -12.37 3.14 -3.54
CA SER A 109 -11.93 1.75 -3.36
C SER A 109 -13.00 1.00 -2.56
N GLY A 110 -13.44 -0.13 -3.08
CA GLY A 110 -14.44 -0.97 -2.37
C GLY A 110 -13.89 -1.60 -1.08
N GLN A 111 -12.58 -1.47 -0.82
CA GLN A 111 -11.94 -2.08 0.35
C GLN A 111 -10.58 -1.43 0.66
N VAL A 112 -10.22 -1.46 1.93
CA VAL A 112 -8.85 -1.26 2.39
C VAL A 112 -8.38 -2.55 3.07
N ARG A 113 -7.23 -3.05 2.67
CA ARG A 113 -6.67 -4.30 3.18
C ARG A 113 -5.62 -4.00 4.23
N PHE A 114 -5.74 -4.65 5.37
CA PHE A 114 -4.72 -4.72 6.41
C PHE A 114 -3.87 -5.96 6.13
N ASN A 115 -2.67 -5.78 5.65
CA ASN A 115 -1.74 -6.88 5.45
C ASN A 115 -0.79 -6.94 6.65
N HIS A 116 -0.83 -8.04 7.36
CA HIS A 116 0.09 -8.38 8.43
C HIS A 116 0.88 -9.61 8.02
N TRP A 117 2.13 -9.44 7.70
CA TRP A 117 3.04 -10.54 7.45
C TRP A 117 3.87 -10.77 8.69
N THR A 118 3.70 -11.96 9.28
CA THR A 118 4.44 -12.34 10.46
C THR A 118 5.86 -12.77 10.09
N LYS A 119 6.76 -12.72 11.06
CA LYS A 119 8.16 -13.15 10.91
C LYS A 119 8.32 -14.64 10.62
N GLU A 120 7.30 -15.42 10.85
CA GLU A 120 7.32 -16.88 10.71
C GLU A 120 7.18 -17.27 9.24
N GLY A 121 8.14 -18.00 8.72
CA GLY A 121 8.12 -18.51 7.35
C GLY A 121 8.87 -17.68 6.31
N PHE A 122 9.59 -16.63 6.72
CA PHE A 122 10.43 -15.86 5.80
C PHE A 122 11.92 -16.13 5.98
N VAL A 123 12.62 -16.23 4.86
CA VAL A 123 14.08 -16.31 4.81
C VAL A 123 14.62 -14.95 4.35
N PRO A 124 15.54 -14.32 5.08
CA PRO A 124 16.12 -13.04 4.66
C PRO A 124 16.73 -13.13 3.27
N GLY A 125 16.47 -12.11 2.46
CA GLY A 125 16.94 -12.03 1.09
C GLY A 125 16.11 -12.81 0.08
N GLU A 126 15.14 -13.61 0.52
CA GLU A 126 14.18 -14.25 -0.38
C GLU A 126 13.04 -13.30 -0.74
N TYR A 127 12.50 -13.50 -1.93
CA TYR A 127 11.33 -12.76 -2.38
C TYR A 127 10.08 -13.39 -1.80
N VAL A 128 9.28 -12.57 -1.16
CA VAL A 128 7.96 -12.99 -0.65
C VAL A 128 7.01 -13.32 -1.77
N GLN A 129 7.15 -12.60 -2.87
CA GLN A 129 6.37 -12.81 -4.09
C GLN A 129 7.29 -12.61 -5.31
N THR A 130 7.03 -13.37 -6.37
CA THR A 130 7.66 -13.16 -7.67
C THR A 130 7.14 -11.87 -8.30
N TRP A 131 7.76 -11.42 -9.39
CA TRP A 131 7.28 -10.29 -10.18
C TRP A 131 5.83 -10.50 -10.64
N HIS A 132 4.92 -9.64 -10.24
CA HIS A 132 3.48 -9.77 -10.52
C HIS A 132 2.79 -8.40 -10.68
N ARG A 133 1.53 -8.46 -11.08
CA ARG A 133 0.54 -7.39 -11.04
C ARG A 133 -0.65 -7.84 -10.22
N ASP A 134 -1.30 -6.92 -9.55
CA ASP A 134 -2.47 -7.19 -8.73
C ASP A 134 -3.75 -7.23 -9.58
N GLY A 135 -4.16 -8.44 -9.99
CA GLY A 135 -5.38 -8.63 -10.76
C GLY A 135 -5.30 -8.16 -12.22
N GLU A 136 -6.45 -8.13 -12.89
CA GLU A 136 -6.56 -7.94 -14.35
C GLU A 136 -6.86 -6.50 -14.77
N HIS A 137 -7.23 -5.62 -13.84
CA HIS A 137 -7.68 -4.26 -14.15
C HIS A 137 -6.60 -3.23 -13.86
N ASP A 138 -6.56 -2.21 -14.69
CA ASP A 138 -5.76 -1.01 -14.43
C ASP A 138 -6.22 -0.35 -13.14
N LYS A 139 -5.28 -0.13 -12.23
CA LYS A 139 -5.56 0.44 -10.90
C LYS A 139 -4.43 1.35 -10.48
N LEU A 140 -4.78 2.48 -9.87
CA LEU A 140 -3.85 3.14 -8.98
C LEU A 140 -3.84 2.41 -7.65
N VAL A 141 -2.69 1.94 -7.23
CA VAL A 141 -2.48 1.20 -5.99
C VAL A 141 -1.71 2.07 -5.02
N ALA A 142 -2.19 2.16 -3.79
CA ALA A 142 -1.49 2.79 -2.69
C ALA A 142 -1.19 1.75 -1.60
N ILE A 143 0.07 1.70 -1.18
CA ILE A 143 0.51 0.88 -0.06
C ILE A 143 1.09 1.81 0.99
N TYR A 144 0.36 1.98 2.09
CA TYR A 144 0.81 2.71 3.25
C TYR A 144 1.47 1.76 4.23
N TYR A 145 2.72 2.03 4.55
CA TYR A 145 3.53 1.23 5.43
C TYR A 145 3.51 1.76 6.85
N LEU A 146 2.80 1.06 7.72
CA LEU A 146 2.74 1.39 9.14
C LEU A 146 4.05 1.09 9.87
N GLY A 147 4.85 0.15 9.35
CA GLY A 147 6.11 -0.24 9.94
C GLY A 147 6.01 -1.45 10.86
N THR A 148 7.06 -1.71 11.58
CA THR A 148 7.22 -2.89 12.43
C THR A 148 7.79 -2.55 13.80
N GLY A 149 8.03 -1.28 14.09
CA GLY A 149 8.67 -0.80 15.32
C GLY A 149 10.19 -0.86 15.31
N LYS A 150 10.79 -1.33 14.22
CA LYS A 150 12.25 -1.27 14.01
C LYS A 150 12.52 -0.99 12.55
N GLU A 151 13.64 -0.36 12.28
CA GLU A 151 14.07 0.01 10.94
C GLU A 151 14.39 -1.24 10.09
N GLU A 152 14.24 -1.13 8.77
CA GLU A 152 14.77 -2.04 7.75
C GLU A 152 14.07 -3.41 7.63
N GLN A 153 12.91 -3.48 6.91
CA GLN A 153 12.20 -4.74 6.97
C GLN A 153 11.59 -5.22 5.68
N GLY A 154 12.16 -4.89 4.65
CA GLY A 154 11.80 -5.37 3.35
C GLY A 154 11.80 -4.23 2.36
N ASN A 155 12.00 -4.61 1.14
CA ASN A 155 12.05 -3.70 0.03
C ASN A 155 10.83 -3.93 -0.86
N PHE A 156 10.31 -2.85 -1.38
CA PHE A 156 9.38 -2.87 -2.48
C PHE A 156 10.15 -2.60 -3.75
N GLU A 157 10.06 -3.51 -4.71
CA GLU A 157 10.73 -3.37 -5.97
C GLU A 157 9.71 -3.16 -7.11
N LEU A 158 10.01 -2.19 -7.98
CA LEU A 158 9.32 -1.95 -9.25
C LEU A 158 10.22 -2.33 -10.41
N ILE A 159 9.63 -2.86 -11.48
CA ILE A 159 10.31 -3.11 -12.74
C ILE A 159 9.50 -2.60 -13.92
N ASN A 160 10.20 -2.06 -14.90
CA ASN A 160 9.69 -1.84 -16.25
C ASN A 160 10.07 -3.05 -17.10
N GLU A 161 9.10 -3.89 -17.46
CA GLU A 161 9.36 -5.11 -18.25
C GLU A 161 9.95 -4.84 -19.63
N ASN A 162 9.69 -3.66 -20.20
CA ASN A 162 10.20 -3.32 -21.54
C ASN A 162 11.70 -2.95 -21.53
N THR A 163 12.16 -2.29 -20.46
CA THR A 163 13.56 -1.83 -20.35
C THR A 163 14.39 -2.70 -19.40
N SER A 164 13.75 -3.53 -18.59
CA SER A 164 14.34 -4.28 -17.47
C SER A 164 14.96 -3.39 -16.37
N GLU A 165 14.69 -2.10 -16.39
CA GLU A 165 15.10 -1.20 -15.32
C GLU A 165 14.29 -1.46 -14.07
N THR A 166 14.94 -1.38 -12.92
CA THR A 166 14.34 -1.63 -11.60
C THR A 166 14.59 -0.49 -10.64
N ALA A 167 13.64 -0.27 -9.75
CA ALA A 167 13.83 0.54 -8.55
C ALA A 167 13.56 -0.31 -7.31
N ASP A 168 14.39 -0.13 -6.30
CA ASP A 168 14.33 -0.82 -5.02
C ASP A 168 14.12 0.21 -3.91
N TYR A 169 13.05 0.08 -3.16
CA TYR A 169 12.66 0.99 -2.10
C TYR A 169 12.55 0.27 -0.77
N GLU A 170 13.41 0.66 0.14
CA GLU A 170 13.26 0.27 1.53
C GLU A 170 11.95 0.82 2.10
N PHE A 171 11.17 -0.05 2.75
CA PHE A 171 9.98 0.39 3.47
C PHE A 171 10.35 0.98 4.81
N LYS A 172 10.08 2.27 4.94
CA LYS A 172 10.17 2.97 6.22
C LYS A 172 8.79 3.08 6.84
N ALA A 173 8.74 3.04 8.18
CA ALA A 173 7.53 3.36 8.90
C ALA A 173 6.99 4.73 8.46
N ASN A 174 5.67 4.88 8.42
CA ASN A 174 5.01 6.11 7.98
C ASN A 174 5.33 6.51 6.54
N SER A 175 5.60 5.54 5.67
CA SER A 175 5.83 5.80 4.24
C SER A 175 4.71 5.23 3.38
N MET A 176 4.59 5.74 2.16
CA MET A 176 3.62 5.27 1.19
C MET A 176 4.24 5.22 -0.20
N ILE A 177 3.85 4.22 -0.97
CA ILE A 177 4.09 4.19 -2.40
C ILE A 177 2.75 4.17 -3.14
N ILE A 178 2.65 4.95 -4.22
CA ILE A 178 1.49 4.93 -5.12
C ILE A 178 2.00 4.67 -6.53
N PHE A 179 1.44 3.68 -7.18
CA PHE A 179 1.87 3.26 -8.51
C PHE A 179 0.69 2.78 -9.35
N LEU A 180 0.87 2.78 -10.68
CA LEU A 180 -0.13 2.31 -11.62
C LEU A 180 0.09 0.82 -11.93
N ASN A 181 -0.84 -0.03 -11.52
CA ASN A 181 -0.77 -1.48 -11.70
C ASN A 181 -1.26 -1.88 -13.09
N ARG A 182 -0.41 -1.69 -14.12
CA ARG A 182 -0.63 -2.11 -15.51
C ARG A 182 0.70 -2.34 -16.25
N PRO A 183 0.72 -3.03 -17.41
CA PRO A 183 1.91 -3.12 -18.25
C PRO A 183 2.48 -1.72 -18.61
N PRO A 184 3.79 -1.54 -18.67
CA PRO A 184 4.85 -2.56 -18.52
C PRO A 184 5.32 -2.78 -17.07
N GLN A 185 4.63 -2.23 -16.09
CA GLN A 185 5.02 -2.31 -14.69
C GLN A 185 4.71 -3.68 -14.08
N LYS A 186 5.65 -4.18 -13.28
CA LYS A 186 5.43 -5.21 -12.25
C LYS A 186 6.06 -4.79 -10.94
N HIS A 187 5.66 -5.44 -9.88
CA HIS A 187 6.24 -5.24 -8.55
C HIS A 187 6.46 -6.57 -7.82
N ARG A 188 7.27 -6.50 -6.79
CA ARG A 188 7.48 -7.61 -5.85
C ARG A 188 7.96 -7.10 -4.50
N PHE A 189 7.99 -7.99 -3.53
CA PHE A 189 8.47 -7.71 -2.19
C PHE A 189 9.63 -8.62 -1.83
N LYS A 190 10.65 -8.03 -1.20
CA LYS A 190 11.79 -8.73 -0.66
C LYS A 190 11.86 -8.56 0.85
N HIS A 191 12.08 -9.63 1.56
CA HIS A 191 12.31 -9.57 3.01
C HIS A 191 13.79 -9.40 3.29
N THR A 192 14.17 -8.43 4.10
CA THR A 192 15.59 -8.11 4.34
C THR A 192 16.11 -8.61 5.67
N SER A 193 15.25 -8.89 6.67
CA SER A 193 15.71 -9.31 7.99
C SER A 193 14.75 -10.28 8.69
N TYR A 194 15.30 -11.10 9.58
CA TYR A 194 14.54 -11.97 10.47
C TYR A 194 13.90 -11.20 11.62
N GLY A 195 12.72 -11.61 12.00
CA GLY A 195 12.22 -11.35 13.34
C GLY A 195 11.25 -10.19 13.46
N TYR A 196 10.76 -9.63 12.37
CA TYR A 196 9.84 -8.50 12.41
C TYR A 196 8.61 -8.68 11.54
N ASP A 197 7.48 -8.27 12.07
CA ASP A 197 6.22 -8.27 11.36
C ASP A 197 6.15 -7.05 10.43
N ARG A 198 5.59 -7.25 9.25
CA ARG A 198 5.30 -6.17 8.31
C ARG A 198 3.81 -5.82 8.37
N ARG A 199 3.51 -4.54 8.58
CA ARG A 199 2.16 -4.01 8.69
C ARG A 199 1.92 -2.96 7.62
N THR A 200 0.99 -3.23 6.72
CA THR A 200 0.64 -2.29 5.66
C THR A 200 -0.86 -2.14 5.51
N LEU A 201 -1.30 -0.97 5.06
CA LEU A 201 -2.63 -0.75 4.51
C LEU A 201 -2.49 -0.68 2.99
N TYR A 202 -3.29 -1.48 2.31
CA TYR A 202 -3.35 -1.52 0.85
C TYR A 202 -4.72 -1.04 0.40
N THR A 203 -4.74 -0.13 -0.56
CA THR A 203 -5.95 0.26 -1.27
C THR A 203 -5.67 0.38 -2.76
N ALA A 204 -6.70 0.18 -3.59
CA ALA A 204 -6.58 0.29 -5.03
C ALA A 204 -7.83 0.93 -5.61
N TRP A 205 -7.64 1.92 -6.47
CA TRP A 205 -8.71 2.63 -7.17
C TRP A 205 -8.70 2.19 -8.63
N THR A 206 -9.83 1.67 -9.10
CA THR A 206 -9.96 1.16 -10.47
C THR A 206 -10.06 2.32 -11.45
N HIS A 207 -9.25 2.27 -12.50
CA HIS A 207 -9.37 3.18 -13.63
C HIS A 207 -10.63 2.87 -14.43
N GLU A 208 -11.40 3.90 -14.76
CA GLU A 208 -12.58 3.80 -15.61
C GLU A 208 -12.20 4.17 -17.05
N GLY A 209 -12.18 3.22 -17.94
CA GLY A 209 -11.82 3.45 -19.35
C GLY A 209 -11.14 2.29 -20.05
N THR A 210 -11.09 1.14 -19.38
CA THR A 210 -10.65 -0.13 -19.98
C THR A 210 -11.82 -1.10 -20.16
#